data_04a8b471ea70566cf81dcebf0e296571
#
_entry.id   04a8b471ea70566cf81dcebf0e296571
#
_cell.length_a   1.000
_cell.length_b   1.000
_cell.length_c   1.000
_cell.angle_alpha   90.00
_cell.angle_beta   90.00
_cell.angle_gamma   90.00
#
_symmetry.space_group_name_H-M   'P 1'
#
loop_
_entity.id
_entity.type
_entity.pdbx_description
1 polymer ?
#
loop_
_entity_poly.entity_id
_entity_poly.type
_entity_poly.pdbx_seq_one_letter_code
_entity_poly.pdbx_strand_id
1 'polypeptide(L)'
;MSDATILLIHGLGGNAHVWSGVREHLAGREVVALDLAGHGEGRRLARYDVGGMTADLASQLDPTRRYAVLGHSLGGVIALALGSGWFGIEVERVVGVGIKVAWTDAEREFVAALAAKPVAWFDTREAALGRFLKVAGLAGLVPGDAAVASAGVIEIDGRWRMTVDPATPGVGAPDMVGLLAACRAGVVLARGELDPMVSEADLDTLVPSHVTLAGLGHNPHVESPEAVAALLR
;
A
#
# COMPACT_ATOMS: atom_id res chain seq x y z
N MET A 1 -23.91 11.13 1.76
CA MET A 1 -22.64 10.37 1.73
C MET A 1 -22.51 9.82 0.32
N SER A 2 -21.31 9.83 -0.27
CA SER A 2 -21.09 9.30 -1.61
C SER A 2 -21.44 7.81 -1.69
N ASP A 3 -22.06 7.37 -2.81
CA ASP A 3 -22.33 5.96 -3.13
C ASP A 3 -21.09 5.25 -3.70
N ALA A 4 -19.92 5.88 -3.66
CA ALA A 4 -18.70 5.29 -4.19
C ALA A 4 -18.28 4.05 -3.39
N THR A 5 -17.85 3.03 -4.12
CA THR A 5 -17.18 1.85 -3.55
C THR A 5 -15.84 2.27 -2.95
N ILE A 6 -15.54 1.84 -1.74
CA ILE A 6 -14.24 2.10 -1.11
C ILE A 6 -13.24 1.04 -1.58
N LEU A 7 -12.15 1.49 -2.20
CA LEU A 7 -11.03 0.63 -2.59
C LEU A 7 -9.87 0.83 -1.62
N LEU A 8 -9.39 -0.26 -1.02
CA LEU A 8 -8.28 -0.28 -0.07
C LEU A 8 -7.05 -0.92 -0.73
N ILE A 9 -5.91 -0.21 -0.77
CA ILE A 9 -4.68 -0.64 -1.44
C ILE A 9 -3.54 -0.65 -0.44
N HIS A 10 -2.97 -1.84 -0.18
CA HIS A 10 -1.88 -2.04 0.79
C HIS A 10 -0.52 -1.52 0.28
N GLY A 11 0.44 -1.38 1.19
CA GLY A 11 1.81 -0.98 0.90
C GLY A 11 2.72 -2.12 0.41
N LEU A 12 3.94 -1.76 0.01
CA LEU A 12 4.97 -2.71 -0.41
C LEU A 12 5.20 -3.77 0.70
N GLY A 13 5.23 -5.03 0.31
CA GLY A 13 5.45 -6.15 1.23
C GLY A 13 4.21 -6.59 2.02
N GLY A 14 3.09 -5.86 1.95
CA GLY A 14 1.84 -6.19 2.61
C GLY A 14 0.94 -7.14 1.79
N ASN A 15 -0.32 -7.26 2.21
CA ASN A 15 -1.41 -7.91 1.47
C ASN A 15 -2.76 -7.30 1.90
N ALA A 16 -3.85 -7.64 1.21
CA ALA A 16 -5.18 -7.06 1.41
C ALA A 16 -5.75 -7.26 2.82
N HIS A 17 -5.34 -8.30 3.54
CA HIS A 17 -5.81 -8.57 4.91
C HIS A 17 -5.33 -7.54 5.93
N VAL A 18 -4.34 -6.69 5.60
CA VAL A 18 -3.89 -5.61 6.50
C VAL A 18 -5.00 -4.61 6.81
N TRP A 19 -6.04 -4.57 5.98
CA TRP A 19 -7.17 -3.65 6.08
C TRP A 19 -8.31 -4.15 6.96
N SER A 20 -8.21 -5.32 7.60
CA SER A 20 -9.30 -5.92 8.39
C SER A 20 -9.87 -4.94 9.43
N GLY A 21 -9.02 -4.29 10.23
CA GLY A 21 -9.46 -3.32 11.22
C GLY A 21 -10.15 -2.08 10.61
N VAL A 22 -9.61 -1.54 9.52
CA VAL A 22 -10.23 -0.39 8.81
C VAL A 22 -11.60 -0.76 8.25
N ARG A 23 -11.77 -1.98 7.72
CA ARG A 23 -13.06 -2.46 7.19
C ARG A 23 -14.15 -2.50 8.25
N GLU A 24 -13.83 -2.84 9.49
CA GLU A 24 -14.79 -2.83 10.61
C GLU A 24 -15.36 -1.44 10.86
N HIS A 25 -14.54 -0.38 10.70
CA HIS A 25 -14.98 1.02 10.85
C HIS A 25 -15.69 1.60 9.62
N LEU A 26 -15.74 0.83 8.52
CA LEU A 26 -16.45 1.16 7.27
C LEU A 26 -17.75 0.35 7.10
N ALA A 27 -18.27 -0.23 8.18
CA ALA A 27 -19.49 -1.02 8.15
C ALA A 27 -20.65 -0.25 7.48
N GLY A 28 -21.40 -0.95 6.62
CA GLY A 28 -22.49 -0.34 5.83
C GLY A 28 -22.03 0.33 4.52
N ARG A 29 -20.73 0.35 4.22
CA ARG A 29 -20.18 0.77 2.93
C ARG A 29 -19.78 -0.46 2.11
N GLU A 30 -19.83 -0.34 0.79
CA GLU A 30 -19.20 -1.33 -0.08
C GLU A 30 -17.69 -1.13 -0.08
N VAL A 31 -16.93 -2.16 0.35
CA VAL A 31 -15.47 -2.09 0.52
C VAL A 31 -14.81 -3.25 -0.22
N VAL A 32 -13.89 -2.91 -1.11
CA VAL A 32 -13.03 -3.83 -1.84
C VAL A 32 -11.59 -3.64 -1.37
N ALA A 33 -10.90 -4.72 -1.02
CA ALA A 33 -9.47 -4.73 -0.75
C ALA A 33 -8.82 -5.77 -1.66
N LEU A 34 -7.82 -5.37 -2.43
CA LEU A 34 -7.15 -6.23 -3.41
C LEU A 34 -5.66 -6.34 -3.11
N ASP A 35 -5.09 -7.49 -3.45
CA ASP A 35 -3.64 -7.65 -3.46
C ASP A 35 -3.04 -6.99 -4.71
N LEU A 36 -2.03 -6.17 -4.51
CA LEU A 36 -1.23 -5.63 -5.59
C LEU A 36 -0.48 -6.74 -6.33
N ALA A 37 -0.24 -6.55 -7.61
CA ALA A 37 0.60 -7.46 -8.38
C ALA A 37 1.93 -7.75 -7.64
N GLY A 38 2.30 -9.03 -7.58
CA GLY A 38 3.48 -9.51 -6.87
C GLY A 38 3.33 -9.66 -5.36
N HIS A 39 2.14 -9.45 -4.79
CA HIS A 39 1.85 -9.58 -3.37
C HIS A 39 0.69 -10.55 -3.14
N GLY A 40 0.69 -11.26 -2.01
CA GLY A 40 -0.40 -12.14 -1.63
C GLY A 40 -0.81 -13.10 -2.75
N GLU A 41 -2.06 -13.02 -3.17
CA GLU A 41 -2.65 -13.75 -4.30
C GLU A 41 -2.56 -12.96 -5.63
N GLY A 42 -2.05 -11.73 -5.61
CA GLY A 42 -1.86 -10.89 -6.79
C GLY A 42 -0.94 -11.54 -7.82
N ARG A 43 -1.28 -11.38 -9.11
CA ARG A 43 -0.49 -12.02 -10.17
C ARG A 43 0.92 -11.45 -10.26
N ARG A 44 1.85 -12.24 -10.75
CA ARG A 44 3.23 -11.79 -11.00
C ARG A 44 3.32 -11.05 -12.32
N LEU A 45 4.08 -9.96 -12.33
CA LEU A 45 4.42 -9.20 -13.53
C LEU A 45 5.87 -9.50 -13.93
N ALA A 46 6.18 -9.36 -15.23
CA ALA A 46 7.56 -9.47 -15.72
C ALA A 46 8.44 -8.33 -15.17
N ARG A 47 7.85 -7.19 -14.87
CA ARG A 47 8.48 -6.01 -14.25
C ARG A 47 7.45 -5.28 -13.40
N TYR A 48 7.90 -4.71 -12.29
CA TYR A 48 7.08 -3.88 -11.42
C TYR A 48 7.43 -2.41 -11.62
N ASP A 49 6.43 -1.65 -12.02
CA ASP A 49 6.45 -0.18 -12.08
C ASP A 49 5.04 0.34 -11.75
N VAL A 50 4.93 1.63 -11.44
CA VAL A 50 3.65 2.24 -11.02
C VAL A 50 2.58 2.06 -12.07
N GLY A 51 2.90 2.26 -13.36
CA GLY A 51 1.93 2.14 -14.46
C GLY A 51 1.42 0.71 -14.62
N GLY A 52 2.33 -0.28 -14.67
CA GLY A 52 1.99 -1.70 -14.82
C GLY A 52 1.17 -2.24 -13.64
N MET A 53 1.55 -1.87 -12.40
CA MET A 53 0.80 -2.27 -11.20
C MET A 53 -0.58 -1.61 -11.14
N THR A 54 -0.69 -0.33 -11.55
CA THR A 54 -1.98 0.36 -11.62
C THR A 54 -2.90 -0.25 -12.69
N ALA A 55 -2.35 -0.57 -13.86
CA ALA A 55 -3.11 -1.23 -14.94
C ALA A 55 -3.62 -2.62 -14.52
N ASP A 56 -2.78 -3.39 -13.81
CA ASP A 56 -3.17 -4.68 -13.26
C ASP A 56 -4.31 -4.54 -12.25
N LEU A 57 -4.19 -3.61 -11.30
CA LEU A 57 -5.24 -3.33 -10.33
C LEU A 57 -6.53 -2.88 -11.01
N ALA A 58 -6.45 -1.93 -11.96
CA ALA A 58 -7.61 -1.43 -12.70
C ALA A 58 -8.37 -2.53 -13.45
N SER A 59 -7.65 -3.53 -13.98
CA SER A 59 -8.25 -4.67 -14.68
C SER A 59 -9.15 -5.56 -13.80
N GLN A 60 -9.05 -5.42 -12.48
CA GLN A 60 -9.82 -6.17 -11.49
C GLN A 60 -11.03 -5.38 -10.97
N LEU A 61 -11.18 -4.12 -11.38
CA LEU A 61 -12.24 -3.22 -10.93
C LEU A 61 -13.37 -3.14 -11.96
N ASP A 62 -14.58 -2.88 -11.49
CA ASP A 62 -15.73 -2.61 -12.34
C ASP A 62 -15.64 -1.17 -12.88
N PRO A 63 -15.42 -0.94 -14.20
CA PRO A 63 -15.27 0.39 -14.75
C PRO A 63 -16.56 1.23 -14.76
N THR A 64 -17.71 0.62 -14.43
CA THR A 64 -19.00 1.32 -14.35
C THR A 64 -19.24 1.95 -12.97
N ARG A 65 -18.37 1.66 -12.00
CA ARG A 65 -18.46 2.15 -10.62
C ARG A 65 -17.56 3.36 -10.39
N ARG A 66 -17.92 4.15 -9.38
CA ARG A 66 -17.08 5.20 -8.83
C ARG A 66 -16.38 4.71 -7.56
N TYR A 67 -15.15 5.15 -7.36
CA TYR A 67 -14.33 4.70 -6.24
C TYR A 67 -13.85 5.87 -5.37
N ALA A 68 -13.88 5.67 -4.05
CA ALA A 68 -13.07 6.42 -3.09
C ALA A 68 -11.91 5.49 -2.67
N VAL A 69 -10.68 5.90 -2.92
CA VAL A 69 -9.51 5.04 -2.76
C VAL A 69 -8.71 5.44 -1.53
N LEU A 70 -8.44 4.49 -0.66
CA LEU A 70 -7.52 4.62 0.47
C LEU A 70 -6.30 3.72 0.23
N GLY A 71 -5.14 4.32 0.08
CA GLY A 71 -3.89 3.61 -0.16
C GLY A 71 -2.84 3.90 0.89
N HIS A 72 -2.14 2.85 1.33
CA HIS A 72 -1.00 2.96 2.24
C HIS A 72 0.32 2.87 1.48
N SER A 73 1.27 3.77 1.74
CA SER A 73 2.62 3.75 1.18
C SER A 73 2.59 3.56 -0.35
N LEU A 74 3.14 2.47 -0.90
CA LEU A 74 3.04 2.13 -2.34
C LEU A 74 1.58 2.14 -2.84
N GLY A 75 0.63 1.62 -2.03
CA GLY A 75 -0.79 1.64 -2.38
C GLY A 75 -1.35 3.05 -2.56
N GLY A 76 -0.81 4.03 -1.81
CA GLY A 76 -1.15 5.45 -1.99
C GLY A 76 -0.61 6.02 -3.31
N VAL A 77 0.58 5.60 -3.74
CA VAL A 77 1.15 5.95 -5.06
C VAL A 77 0.27 5.40 -6.19
N ILE A 78 -0.11 4.12 -6.08
CA ILE A 78 -1.02 3.47 -7.03
C ILE A 78 -2.40 4.15 -7.05
N ALA A 79 -2.92 4.56 -5.89
CA ALA A 79 -4.17 5.30 -5.79
C ALA A 79 -4.13 6.65 -6.53
N LEU A 80 -3.02 7.40 -6.41
CA LEU A 80 -2.81 8.65 -7.17
C LEU A 80 -2.76 8.39 -8.66
N ALA A 81 -2.03 7.36 -9.10
CA ALA A 81 -1.97 6.98 -10.51
C ALA A 81 -3.36 6.58 -11.05
N LEU A 82 -4.14 5.79 -10.30
CA LEU A 82 -5.50 5.42 -10.64
C LEU A 82 -6.41 6.65 -10.74
N GLY A 83 -6.25 7.61 -9.82
CA GLY A 83 -6.97 8.89 -9.80
C GLY A 83 -6.71 9.81 -10.99
N SER A 84 -5.71 9.51 -11.84
CA SER A 84 -5.47 10.24 -13.10
C SER A 84 -6.57 10.05 -14.13
N GLY A 85 -7.35 8.96 -14.03
CA GLY A 85 -8.34 8.54 -15.00
C GLY A 85 -7.76 7.84 -16.25
N TRP A 86 -6.43 7.68 -16.34
CA TRP A 86 -5.78 7.04 -17.51
C TRP A 86 -6.09 5.56 -17.65
N PHE A 87 -6.54 4.91 -16.58
CA PHE A 87 -6.82 3.48 -16.50
C PHE A 87 -8.30 3.13 -16.66
N GLY A 88 -9.14 4.12 -17.03
CA GLY A 88 -10.57 3.91 -17.29
C GLY A 88 -11.43 3.68 -16.03
N ILE A 89 -10.89 3.98 -14.85
CA ILE A 89 -11.59 3.89 -13.56
C ILE A 89 -11.91 5.29 -13.05
N GLU A 90 -13.17 5.51 -12.69
CA GLU A 90 -13.61 6.78 -12.10
C GLU A 90 -13.28 6.80 -10.60
N VAL A 91 -12.37 7.70 -10.21
CA VAL A 91 -11.97 7.92 -8.81
C VAL A 91 -12.39 9.32 -8.39
N GLU A 92 -13.24 9.43 -7.38
CA GLU A 92 -13.69 10.72 -6.87
C GLU A 92 -12.80 11.27 -5.75
N ARG A 93 -12.16 10.39 -4.98
CA ARG A 93 -11.30 10.75 -3.85
C ARG A 93 -10.15 9.76 -3.69
N VAL A 94 -8.97 10.30 -3.40
CA VAL A 94 -7.77 9.54 -3.01
C VAL A 94 -7.36 9.98 -1.62
N VAL A 95 -7.24 9.03 -0.71
CA VAL A 95 -6.60 9.20 0.60
C VAL A 95 -5.30 8.39 0.58
N GLY A 96 -4.17 9.08 0.61
CA GLY A 96 -2.85 8.46 0.65
C GLY A 96 -2.24 8.56 2.05
N VAL A 97 -1.93 7.43 2.67
CA VAL A 97 -1.40 7.39 4.04
C VAL A 97 0.02 6.82 4.04
N GLY A 98 0.97 7.52 4.67
CA GLY A 98 2.35 7.06 4.80
C GLY A 98 3.10 6.98 3.47
N ILE A 99 2.79 7.82 2.49
CA ILE A 99 3.48 7.84 1.19
C ILE A 99 4.84 8.51 1.35
N LYS A 100 5.94 7.77 1.11
CA LYS A 100 7.27 8.36 1.02
C LYS A 100 7.36 9.21 -0.23
N VAL A 101 7.50 10.51 -0.06
CA VAL A 101 7.45 11.50 -1.16
C VAL A 101 8.84 12.01 -1.57
N ALA A 102 9.80 11.96 -0.69
CA ALA A 102 11.19 12.37 -0.94
C ALA A 102 12.13 11.15 -0.89
N TRP A 103 13.05 11.09 -1.84
CA TRP A 103 13.98 9.97 -2.01
C TRP A 103 15.39 10.48 -2.29
N THR A 104 16.35 10.04 -1.51
CA THR A 104 17.77 10.23 -1.77
C THR A 104 18.28 9.24 -2.82
N ASP A 105 19.41 9.53 -3.45
CA ASP A 105 20.02 8.61 -4.43
C ASP A 105 20.43 7.28 -3.75
N ALA A 106 20.95 7.32 -2.53
CA ALA A 106 21.28 6.13 -1.77
C ALA A 106 20.06 5.22 -1.50
N GLU A 107 18.88 5.80 -1.24
CA GLU A 107 17.65 5.03 -1.07
C GLU A 107 17.17 4.43 -2.39
N ARG A 108 17.32 5.15 -3.52
CA ARG A 108 17.00 4.63 -4.86
C ARG A 108 17.88 3.44 -5.21
N GLU A 109 19.18 3.55 -4.98
CA GLU A 109 20.13 2.46 -5.17
C GLU A 109 19.82 1.27 -4.26
N PHE A 110 19.48 1.53 -3.00
CA PHE A 110 19.11 0.48 -2.04
C PHE A 110 17.87 -0.32 -2.49
N VAL A 111 16.78 0.32 -2.92
CA VAL A 111 15.58 -0.39 -3.38
C VAL A 111 15.83 -1.15 -4.69
N ALA A 112 16.66 -0.61 -5.59
CA ALA A 112 17.09 -1.31 -6.82
C ALA A 112 17.89 -2.58 -6.48
N ALA A 113 18.80 -2.49 -5.51
CA ALA A 113 19.57 -3.65 -5.03
C ALA A 113 18.67 -4.69 -4.33
N LEU A 114 17.61 -4.26 -3.62
CA LEU A 114 16.63 -5.17 -3.04
C LEU A 114 15.88 -5.96 -4.12
N ALA A 115 15.45 -5.29 -5.19
CA ALA A 115 14.72 -5.91 -6.30
C ALA A 115 15.54 -6.97 -7.05
N ALA A 116 16.87 -6.89 -7.00
CA ALA A 116 17.78 -7.86 -7.63
C ALA A 116 18.03 -9.11 -6.77
N LYS A 117 17.54 -9.16 -5.53
CA LYS A 117 17.76 -10.31 -4.64
C LYS A 117 16.91 -11.50 -5.05
N PRO A 118 17.48 -12.73 -4.98
CA PRO A 118 16.71 -13.94 -5.20
C PRO A 118 15.65 -14.14 -4.09
N VAL A 119 14.70 -15.05 -4.36
CA VAL A 119 13.73 -15.51 -3.35
C VAL A 119 14.47 -16.07 -2.14
N ALA A 120 14.13 -15.57 -0.96
CA ALA A 120 14.61 -16.13 0.30
C ALA A 120 13.73 -17.30 0.72
N TRP A 121 14.37 -18.45 0.99
CA TRP A 121 13.73 -19.66 1.47
C TRP A 121 14.07 -19.92 2.94
N PHE A 122 13.12 -20.44 3.67
CA PHE A 122 13.23 -20.73 5.11
C PHE A 122 12.80 -22.18 5.38
N ASP A 123 13.41 -22.78 6.38
CA ASP A 123 13.11 -24.16 6.77
C ASP A 123 11.86 -24.25 7.65
N THR A 124 11.44 -23.14 8.28
CA THR A 124 10.25 -23.11 9.12
C THR A 124 9.31 -21.95 8.74
N ARG A 125 8.02 -22.12 9.05
CA ARG A 125 6.99 -21.09 8.89
C ARG A 125 7.32 -19.84 9.72
N GLU A 126 7.78 -20.03 10.94
CA GLU A 126 8.09 -18.97 11.89
C GLU A 126 9.21 -18.07 11.38
N ALA A 127 10.25 -18.62 10.75
CA ALA A 127 11.33 -17.85 10.17
C ALA A 127 10.86 -17.02 8.96
N ALA A 128 10.05 -17.61 8.08
CA ALA A 128 9.45 -16.90 6.95
C ALA A 128 8.50 -15.78 7.43
N LEU A 129 7.67 -16.10 8.43
CA LEU A 129 6.72 -15.17 9.04
C LEU A 129 7.42 -13.98 9.71
N GLY A 130 8.46 -14.23 10.50
CA GLY A 130 9.26 -13.17 11.11
C GLY A 130 9.87 -12.24 10.06
N ARG A 131 10.31 -12.80 8.92
CA ARG A 131 10.79 -12.01 7.79
C ARG A 131 9.69 -11.19 7.15
N PHE A 132 8.51 -11.79 6.91
CA PHE A 132 7.35 -11.08 6.34
C PHE A 132 6.93 -9.91 7.23
N LEU A 133 6.70 -10.15 8.52
CA LEU A 133 6.27 -9.09 9.46
C LEU A 133 7.26 -7.93 9.50
N LYS A 134 8.57 -8.24 9.42
CA LYS A 134 9.61 -7.20 9.38
C LYS A 134 9.57 -6.40 8.07
N VAL A 135 9.40 -7.06 6.92
CA VAL A 135 9.36 -6.39 5.60
C VAL A 135 8.11 -5.54 5.44
N ALA A 136 6.95 -6.04 5.91
CA ALA A 136 5.69 -5.31 5.88
C ALA A 136 5.58 -4.22 6.98
N GLY A 137 6.57 -4.10 7.87
CA GLY A 137 6.53 -3.16 9.00
C GLY A 137 5.51 -3.52 10.09
N LEU A 138 5.07 -4.78 10.13
CA LEU A 138 4.00 -5.27 11.01
C LEU A 138 4.53 -5.98 12.29
N ALA A 139 5.84 -6.08 12.45
CA ALA A 139 6.45 -6.71 13.62
C ALA A 139 6.06 -5.94 14.91
N GLY A 140 5.46 -6.65 15.86
CA GLY A 140 4.93 -6.05 17.10
C GLY A 140 3.57 -5.36 16.98
N LEU A 141 3.03 -5.19 15.78
CA LEU A 141 1.71 -4.59 15.54
C LEU A 141 0.60 -5.64 15.37
N VAL A 142 0.93 -6.80 14.83
CA VAL A 142 -0.04 -7.89 14.62
C VAL A 142 0.48 -9.21 15.18
N PRO A 143 -0.40 -10.08 15.70
CA PRO A 143 -0.01 -11.43 16.11
C PRO A 143 0.31 -12.30 14.89
N GLY A 144 1.13 -13.37 15.10
CA GLY A 144 1.59 -14.25 14.02
C GLY A 144 0.50 -15.15 13.41
N ASP A 145 -0.64 -15.27 14.05
CA ASP A 145 -1.84 -16.00 13.57
C ASP A 145 -2.88 -15.11 12.91
N ALA A 146 -2.65 -13.78 12.86
CA ALA A 146 -3.51 -12.87 12.14
C ALA A 146 -3.61 -13.25 10.65
N ALA A 147 -4.76 -12.95 10.02
CA ALA A 147 -4.99 -13.26 8.60
C ALA A 147 -3.92 -12.64 7.69
N VAL A 148 -3.51 -11.40 7.95
CA VAL A 148 -2.44 -10.71 7.21
C VAL A 148 -1.10 -11.45 7.31
N ALA A 149 -0.79 -11.99 8.48
CA ALA A 149 0.44 -12.74 8.74
C ALA A 149 0.40 -14.11 8.05
N SER A 150 -0.73 -14.80 8.16
CA SER A 150 -0.93 -16.12 7.54
C SER A 150 -0.88 -16.06 6.00
N ALA A 151 -1.50 -15.03 5.39
CA ALA A 151 -1.44 -14.80 3.94
C ALA A 151 -0.07 -14.29 3.45
N GLY A 152 0.81 -13.86 4.36
CA GLY A 152 2.13 -13.33 4.03
C GLY A 152 3.19 -14.38 3.70
N VAL A 153 2.92 -15.67 3.97
CA VAL A 153 3.87 -16.77 3.79
C VAL A 153 3.22 -18.00 3.15
N ILE A 154 4.01 -18.77 2.43
CA ILE A 154 3.54 -19.98 1.74
C ILE A 154 4.59 -21.08 1.85
N GLU A 155 4.13 -22.33 1.98
CA GLU A 155 4.95 -23.53 1.87
C GLU A 155 4.97 -24.05 0.44
N ILE A 156 6.15 -24.38 -0.05
CA ILE A 156 6.36 -25.03 -1.35
C ILE A 156 7.46 -26.09 -1.16
N ASP A 157 7.16 -27.32 -1.47
CA ASP A 157 8.09 -28.47 -1.41
C ASP A 157 8.83 -28.58 -0.06
N GLY A 158 8.09 -28.39 1.06
CA GLY A 158 8.61 -28.49 2.42
C GLY A 158 9.46 -27.30 2.88
N ARG A 159 9.53 -26.22 2.10
CA ARG A 159 10.21 -24.98 2.48
C ARG A 159 9.26 -23.80 2.43
N TRP A 160 9.54 -22.81 3.26
CA TRP A 160 8.71 -21.61 3.40
C TRP A 160 9.34 -20.41 2.71
N ARG A 161 8.50 -19.53 2.18
CA ARG A 161 8.90 -18.21 1.69
C ARG A 161 7.78 -17.19 1.90
N MET A 162 8.12 -15.90 1.76
CA MET A 162 7.09 -14.87 1.66
C MET A 162 6.30 -15.03 0.36
N THR A 163 5.00 -14.67 0.39
CA THR A 163 4.15 -14.61 -0.80
C THR A 163 4.55 -13.47 -1.74
N VAL A 164 5.14 -12.40 -1.19
CA VAL A 164 5.62 -11.27 -1.99
C VAL A 164 6.75 -11.68 -2.95
N ASP A 165 6.67 -11.19 -4.18
CA ASP A 165 7.75 -11.32 -5.17
C ASP A 165 8.93 -10.42 -4.76
N PRO A 166 10.16 -10.95 -4.64
CA PRO A 166 11.33 -10.15 -4.26
C PRO A 166 11.66 -9.02 -5.24
N ALA A 167 11.16 -9.08 -6.48
CA ALA A 167 11.35 -8.04 -7.48
C ALA A 167 10.43 -6.82 -7.30
N THR A 168 9.42 -6.87 -6.42
CA THR A 168 8.46 -5.76 -6.22
C THR A 168 9.09 -4.43 -5.81
N PRO A 169 10.23 -4.35 -5.07
CA PRO A 169 10.91 -3.08 -4.84
C PRO A 169 11.40 -2.39 -6.13
N GLY A 170 11.44 -3.12 -7.25
CA GLY A 170 11.73 -2.57 -8.58
C GLY A 170 10.74 -1.51 -9.07
N VAL A 171 9.60 -1.33 -8.39
CA VAL A 171 8.69 -0.19 -8.61
C VAL A 171 9.42 1.15 -8.45
N GLY A 172 10.45 1.18 -7.63
CA GLY A 172 11.35 2.32 -7.45
C GLY A 172 10.71 3.53 -6.77
N ALA A 173 11.35 4.67 -6.93
CA ALA A 173 10.87 5.95 -6.40
C ALA A 173 9.94 6.62 -7.43
N PRO A 174 8.69 6.96 -7.06
CA PRO A 174 7.74 7.57 -7.99
C PRO A 174 8.04 9.06 -8.21
N ASP A 175 7.61 9.61 -9.34
CA ASP A 175 7.48 11.04 -9.57
C ASP A 175 6.22 11.56 -8.87
N MET A 176 6.36 11.95 -7.61
CA MET A 176 5.22 12.41 -6.81
C MET A 176 4.60 13.71 -7.32
N VAL A 177 5.41 14.63 -7.85
CA VAL A 177 4.93 15.90 -8.42
C VAL A 177 4.07 15.62 -9.65
N GLY A 178 4.57 14.78 -10.56
CA GLY A 178 3.82 14.38 -11.75
C GLY A 178 2.54 13.61 -11.44
N LEU A 179 2.57 12.70 -10.46
CA LEU A 179 1.39 11.94 -10.05
C LEU A 179 0.31 12.82 -9.42
N LEU A 180 0.69 13.73 -8.52
CA LEU A 180 -0.24 14.68 -7.91
C LEU A 180 -0.86 15.62 -8.96
N ALA A 181 -0.04 16.12 -9.90
CA ALA A 181 -0.52 16.96 -10.99
C ALA A 181 -1.46 16.22 -11.96
N ALA A 182 -1.25 14.92 -12.17
CA ALA A 182 -2.08 14.08 -13.04
C ALA A 182 -3.38 13.61 -12.36
N CYS A 183 -3.41 13.53 -11.04
CA CYS A 183 -4.57 13.07 -10.29
C CYS A 183 -5.72 14.06 -10.41
N ARG A 184 -6.90 13.60 -10.88
CA ARG A 184 -8.12 14.41 -11.07
C ARG A 184 -9.08 14.31 -9.88
N ALA A 185 -8.85 13.34 -9.00
CA ALA A 185 -9.65 13.12 -7.80
C ALA A 185 -9.30 14.16 -6.72
N GLY A 186 -10.18 14.34 -5.74
CA GLY A 186 -9.84 15.05 -4.52
C GLY A 186 -8.78 14.27 -3.73
N VAL A 187 -7.65 14.91 -3.39
CA VAL A 187 -6.52 14.24 -2.71
C VAL A 187 -6.42 14.69 -1.26
N VAL A 188 -6.29 13.71 -0.36
CA VAL A 188 -5.89 13.89 1.02
C VAL A 188 -4.62 13.06 1.26
N LEU A 189 -3.53 13.70 1.67
CA LEU A 189 -2.34 12.99 2.15
C LEU A 189 -2.32 13.00 3.67
N ALA A 190 -1.92 11.86 4.26
CA ALA A 190 -1.78 11.72 5.70
C ALA A 190 -0.48 10.98 6.05
N ARG A 191 0.07 11.31 7.22
CA ARG A 191 1.24 10.63 7.80
C ARG A 191 1.00 10.31 9.27
N GLY A 192 1.67 9.29 9.79
CA GLY A 192 1.83 9.16 11.23
C GLY A 192 2.83 10.21 11.74
N GLU A 193 2.58 10.77 12.92
CA GLU A 193 3.50 11.74 13.54
C GLU A 193 4.91 11.14 13.73
N LEU A 194 4.96 9.85 14.09
CA LEU A 194 6.20 9.10 14.38
C LEU A 194 6.71 8.31 13.17
N ASP A 195 6.16 8.54 11.97
CA ASP A 195 6.60 7.85 10.75
C ASP A 195 8.02 8.25 10.37
N PRO A 196 9.01 7.34 10.42
CA PRO A 196 10.40 7.67 10.10
C PRO A 196 10.64 7.82 8.59
N MET A 197 9.69 7.46 7.74
CA MET A 197 9.81 7.47 6.28
C MET A 197 9.18 8.70 5.63
N VAL A 198 8.30 9.40 6.36
CA VAL A 198 7.52 10.53 5.81
C VAL A 198 7.61 11.71 6.75
N SER A 199 8.42 12.71 6.41
CA SER A 199 8.52 13.93 7.20
C SER A 199 7.40 14.91 6.84
N GLU A 200 7.02 15.74 7.81
CA GLU A 200 6.09 16.85 7.61
C GLU A 200 6.63 17.84 6.57
N ALA A 201 7.92 18.19 6.70
CA ALA A 201 8.58 19.13 5.79
C ALA A 201 8.57 18.66 4.34
N ASP A 202 8.70 17.35 4.07
CA ASP A 202 8.62 16.82 2.71
C ASP A 202 7.21 16.94 2.14
N LEU A 203 6.17 16.68 2.96
CA LEU A 203 4.78 16.86 2.53
C LEU A 203 4.43 18.32 2.26
N ASP A 204 4.90 19.26 3.09
CA ASP A 204 4.69 20.70 2.91
C ASP A 204 5.23 21.23 1.58
N THR A 205 6.24 20.58 1.01
CA THR A 205 6.78 20.96 -0.31
C THR A 205 5.89 20.54 -1.48
N LEU A 206 4.97 19.59 -1.25
CA LEU A 206 4.17 18.95 -2.32
C LEU A 206 2.71 19.36 -2.30
N VAL A 207 2.13 19.54 -1.11
CA VAL A 207 0.70 19.82 -0.95
C VAL A 207 0.49 20.97 0.04
N PRO A 208 -0.52 21.83 -0.18
CA PRO A 208 -0.78 22.98 0.69
C PRO A 208 -1.28 22.57 2.09
N SER A 209 -1.77 21.35 2.23
CA SER A 209 -2.22 20.79 3.51
C SER A 209 -2.19 19.28 3.50
N HIS A 210 -1.89 18.68 4.65
CA HIS A 210 -1.92 17.25 4.89
C HIS A 210 -2.42 16.97 6.32
N VAL A 211 -2.66 15.69 6.65
CA VAL A 211 -3.10 15.27 7.98
C VAL A 211 -1.97 14.57 8.70
N THR A 212 -1.62 15.03 9.91
CA THR A 212 -0.73 14.31 10.81
C THR A 212 -1.54 13.56 11.86
N LEU A 213 -1.37 12.24 11.90
CA LEU A 213 -2.03 11.34 12.85
C LEU A 213 -1.15 11.21 14.10
N ALA A 214 -1.58 11.83 15.18
CA ALA A 214 -0.78 11.97 16.41
C ALA A 214 -0.43 10.61 17.03
N GLY A 215 0.84 10.44 17.42
CA GLY A 215 1.34 9.25 18.10
C GLY A 215 1.46 7.99 17.25
N LEU A 216 1.11 8.04 15.94
CA LEU A 216 1.13 6.88 15.05
C LEU A 216 2.41 6.82 14.21
N GLY A 217 2.85 5.60 13.90
CA GLY A 217 4.02 5.31 13.07
C GLY A 217 3.68 5.18 11.58
N HIS A 218 4.47 4.35 10.88
CA HIS A 218 4.32 4.16 9.43
C HIS A 218 3.08 3.37 9.03
N ASN A 219 2.52 2.55 9.92
CA ASN A 219 1.34 1.71 9.63
C ASN A 219 0.09 2.17 10.39
N PRO A 220 -0.35 3.44 10.27
CA PRO A 220 -1.45 3.97 11.07
C PRO A 220 -2.77 3.23 10.83
N HIS A 221 -2.96 2.58 9.67
CA HIS A 221 -4.11 1.76 9.34
C HIS A 221 -4.20 0.45 10.16
N VAL A 222 -3.10 0.04 10.80
CA VAL A 222 -3.03 -1.07 11.74
C VAL A 222 -3.00 -0.56 13.18
N GLU A 223 -2.28 0.53 13.44
CA GLU A 223 -2.09 1.12 14.76
C GLU A 223 -3.38 1.80 15.28
N SER A 224 -4.12 2.48 14.41
CA SER A 224 -5.41 3.14 14.70
C SER A 224 -6.35 3.09 13.49
N PRO A 225 -6.97 1.93 13.22
CA PRO A 225 -7.86 1.74 12.06
C PRO A 225 -9.02 2.75 11.99
N GLU A 226 -9.57 3.14 13.14
CA GLU A 226 -10.63 4.13 13.24
C GLU A 226 -10.18 5.51 12.73
N ALA A 227 -9.00 5.98 13.14
CA ALA A 227 -8.47 7.27 12.73
C ALA A 227 -8.25 7.31 11.21
N VAL A 228 -7.78 6.19 10.62
CA VAL A 228 -7.56 6.10 9.17
C VAL A 228 -8.89 5.99 8.40
N ALA A 229 -9.87 5.23 8.90
CA ALA A 229 -11.21 5.16 8.30
C ALA A 229 -11.90 6.53 8.29
N ALA A 230 -11.66 7.37 9.31
CA ALA A 230 -12.22 8.71 9.40
C ALA A 230 -11.75 9.66 8.26
N LEU A 231 -10.59 9.42 7.65
CA LEU A 231 -10.07 10.20 6.53
C LEU A 231 -10.92 10.07 5.25
N LEU A 232 -11.78 9.05 5.18
CA LEU A 232 -12.71 8.83 4.05
C LEU A 232 -14.07 9.55 4.19
N ARG A 233 -14.27 10.27 5.27
CA ARG A 233 -15.51 11.03 5.55
C ARG A 233 -15.55 12.40 4.90
#